data_bd5ff0e4327bd7c183976524658a508a
#
_entry.id   bd5ff0e4327bd7c183976524658a508a
#
_cell.length_a   1.000
_cell.length_b   1.000
_cell.length_c   1.000
_cell.angle_alpha   90.00
_cell.angle_beta   90.00
_cell.angle_gamma   90.00
#
_symmetry.space_group_name_H-M   'P 1'
#
loop_
_entity.id
_entity.type
_entity.pdbx_description
1 polymer ?
#
loop_
_entity_poly.entity_id
_entity_poly.type
_entity_poly.pdbx_seq_one_letter_code
_entity_poly.pdbx_strand_id
1 'polypeptide(L)' 'MANVIPAGEVDVGDVIILPDADDPVLVNRVRFGQGGLIFTVSPASSDAPEQERPMKLTAEVRLH' A
#
# COMPACT_ATOMS: atom_id res chain seq x y z
N MET A 1 -5.94 -16.17 9.34
CA MET A 1 -6.92 -15.23 8.80
C MET A 1 -6.21 -14.07 8.13
N ALA A 2 -6.67 -13.67 6.98
CA ALA A 2 -6.10 -12.51 6.31
C ALA A 2 -6.57 -11.23 7.00
N ASN A 3 -5.63 -10.34 7.30
CA ASN A 3 -5.96 -9.04 7.85
C ASN A 3 -6.17 -8.08 6.69
N VAL A 4 -7.42 -7.85 6.36
CA VAL A 4 -7.80 -6.95 5.28
C VAL A 4 -8.30 -5.65 5.89
N ILE A 5 -7.75 -4.54 5.41
CA ILE A 5 -8.15 -3.21 5.89
C ILE A 5 -8.42 -2.30 4.70
N PRO A 6 -9.25 -1.26 4.88
CA PRO A 6 -9.40 -0.24 3.84
C PRO A 6 -8.08 0.52 3.64
N ALA A 7 -7.83 0.93 2.40
CA ALA A 7 -6.61 1.68 2.09
C ALA A 7 -6.48 2.93 2.96
N GLY A 8 -7.59 3.55 3.33
CA GLY A 8 -7.56 4.75 4.18
C GLY A 8 -7.04 4.52 5.58
N GLU A 9 -6.90 3.28 6.02
CA GLU A 9 -6.38 2.95 7.35
C GLU A 9 -4.91 2.52 7.34
N VAL A 10 -4.28 2.52 6.18
CA VAL A 10 -2.87 2.15 6.07
C VAL A 10 -1.99 3.33 6.52
N ASP A 11 -1.00 3.04 7.33
CA ASP A 11 -0.05 4.04 7.83
C ASP A 11 1.35 3.81 7.24
N VAL A 12 2.16 4.85 7.30
CA VAL A 12 3.58 4.75 6.95
C VAL A 12 4.25 3.72 7.86
N GLY A 13 5.03 2.85 7.27
CA GLY A 13 5.72 1.78 7.99
C GLY A 13 4.99 0.44 7.95
N ASP A 14 3.75 0.41 7.47
CA ASP A 14 3.03 -0.85 7.31
C ASP A 14 3.58 -1.62 6.11
N VAL A 15 3.60 -2.94 6.24
CA VAL A 15 3.90 -3.84 5.12
C VAL A 15 2.57 -4.41 4.65
N ILE A 16 2.24 -4.19 3.39
CA ILE A 16 0.93 -4.57 2.84
C ILE A 16 1.10 -5.37 1.56
N ILE A 17 0.03 -6.05 1.18
CA ILE A 17 -0.06 -6.74 -0.11
C ILE A 17 -1.16 -6.05 -0.90
N LEU A 18 -0.78 -5.46 -2.05
CA LEU A 18 -1.71 -4.74 -2.90
C LEU A 18 -2.64 -5.71 -3.64
N PRO A 19 -3.88 -5.26 -3.99
CA PRO A 19 -4.84 -6.17 -4.62
C PRO A 19 -4.41 -6.69 -6.00
N ASP A 20 -3.54 -5.98 -6.69
CA ASP A 20 -3.08 -6.36 -8.03
C ASP A 20 -1.69 -7.01 -8.01
N ALA A 21 -1.14 -7.31 -6.84
CA ALA A 21 0.19 -7.88 -6.69
C ALA A 21 0.19 -8.87 -5.53
N ASP A 22 1.08 -9.85 -5.60
CA ASP A 22 1.19 -10.86 -4.56
C ASP A 22 2.35 -10.61 -3.61
N ASP A 23 3.25 -9.71 -3.96
CA ASP A 23 4.45 -9.47 -3.16
C ASP A 23 4.19 -8.38 -2.12
N PRO A 24 4.66 -8.56 -0.89
CA PRO A 24 4.52 -7.52 0.12
C PRO A 24 5.36 -6.29 -0.20
N VAL A 25 4.82 -5.13 0.13
CA VAL A 25 5.50 -3.85 -0.07
C VAL A 25 5.46 -3.04 1.22
N LEU A 26 6.50 -2.25 1.42
CA LEU A 26 6.58 -1.34 2.57
C LEU A 26 6.02 0.01 2.16
N VAL A 27 5.12 0.54 2.95
CA VAL A 27 4.56 1.86 2.72
C VAL A 27 5.51 2.92 3.30
N ASN A 28 6.09 3.73 2.41
CA ASN A 28 7.05 4.76 2.80
C ASN A 28 6.39 6.11 2.97
N ARG A 29 5.29 6.36 2.26
CA ARG A 29 4.57 7.63 2.32
C ARG A 29 3.13 7.41 1.91
N VAL A 30 2.24 8.17 2.53
CA VAL A 30 0.83 8.20 2.18
C VAL A 30 0.45 9.66 1.95
N ARG A 31 -0.19 9.94 0.82
CA ARG A 31 -0.69 11.29 0.54
C ARG A 31 -2.03 11.20 -0.17
N PHE A 32 -2.77 12.29 -0.15
CA PHE A 32 -4.06 12.38 -0.81
C PHE A 32 -3.89 13.00 -2.19
N GLY A 33 -4.65 12.51 -3.16
CA GLY A 33 -4.64 13.06 -4.51
C GLY A 33 -5.49 12.24 -5.45
N GLN A 34 -5.89 12.84 -6.56
CA GLN A 34 -6.59 12.16 -7.66
C GLN A 34 -7.83 11.37 -7.21
N GLY A 35 -8.57 11.93 -6.24
CA GLY A 35 -9.81 11.30 -5.78
C GLY A 35 -9.62 10.16 -4.81
N GLY A 36 -8.43 10.00 -4.24
CA GLY A 36 -8.15 8.93 -3.28
C GLY A 36 -6.82 9.11 -2.61
N LEU A 37 -6.12 8.00 -2.42
CA LEU A 37 -4.80 7.98 -1.79
C LEU A 37 -3.74 7.63 -2.81
N ILE A 38 -2.54 8.14 -2.58
CA ILE A 38 -1.36 7.72 -3.32
C ILE A 38 -0.34 7.20 -2.31
N PHE A 39 -0.03 5.91 -2.41
CA PHE A 39 0.99 5.30 -1.57
C PHE A 39 2.33 5.32 -2.30
N THR A 40 3.38 5.73 -1.62
CA THR A 40 4.74 5.52 -2.09
C THR A 40 5.25 4.25 -1.42
N VAL A 41 5.49 3.22 -2.21
CA VAL A 41 5.83 1.89 -1.69
C VAL A 41 7.12 1.39 -2.31
N SER A 42 7.79 0.52 -1.58
CA SER A 42 8.96 -0.20 -2.09
C SER A 42 8.80 -1.68 -1.77
N PRO A 43 9.38 -2.58 -2.60
CA PRO A 43 9.31 -4.01 -2.30
C PRO A 43 9.95 -4.31 -0.95
N ALA A 44 9.28 -5.09 -0.12
CA ALA A 44 9.80 -5.42 1.20
C ALA A 44 11.00 -6.37 1.14
N SER A 45 11.13 -7.11 0.05
CA SER A 45 12.16 -8.15 -0.07
C SER A 45 13.26 -7.82 -1.08
N SER A 46 13.28 -6.61 -1.63
CA SER A 46 14.31 -6.24 -2.60
C SER A 46 14.64 -4.76 -2.48
N ASP A 47 15.72 -4.35 -3.16
CA ASP A 47 16.17 -2.96 -3.16
C ASP A 47 15.65 -2.17 -4.36
N ALA A 48 14.60 -2.63 -4.99
CA ALA A 48 14.00 -1.93 -6.12
C ALA A 48 13.53 -0.53 -5.70
N PRO A 49 13.53 0.43 -6.64
CA PRO A 49 13.13 1.80 -6.32
C PRO A 49 11.66 1.91 -5.93
N GLU A 50 11.33 2.97 -5.21
CA GLU A 50 9.98 3.26 -4.79
C GLU A 50 9.07 3.49 -6.00
N GLN A 51 7.80 3.13 -5.84
CA GLN A 51 6.77 3.38 -6.84
C GLN A 51 5.58 4.03 -6.18
N GLU A 52 4.89 4.89 -6.93
CA GLU A 52 3.63 5.45 -6.47
C GLU A 52 2.48 4.57 -6.92
N ARG A 53 1.56 4.30 -5.99
CA ARG A 53 0.39 3.46 -6.26
C ARG A 53 -0.86 4.21 -5.86
N PRO A 54 -1.62 4.72 -6.82
CA PRO A 54 -2.91 5.37 -6.50
C PRO A 54 -3.94 4.32 -6.14
N MET A 55 -4.74 4.63 -5.12
CA MET A 55 -5.80 3.74 -4.65
C MET A 55 -6.99 4.53 -4.18
N LYS A 56 -8.18 3.94 -4.27
CA LYS A 56 -9.37 4.52 -3.69
C LYS A 56 -9.35 4.31 -2.18
N LEU A 57 -9.95 5.24 -1.44
CA LEU A 57 -10.04 5.12 0.01
C LEU A 57 -10.70 3.83 0.47
N THR A 58 -11.65 3.34 -0.33
CA THR A 58 -12.40 2.13 -0.01
C THR A 58 -11.75 0.86 -0.54
N ALA A 59 -10.65 0.97 -1.27
CA ALA A 59 -9.95 -0.21 -1.76
C ALA A 59 -9.44 -1.03 -0.57
N GLU A 60 -9.54 -2.35 -0.68
CA GLU A 60 -9.07 -3.22 0.38
C GLU A 60 -7.65 -3.68 0.10
N VAL A 61 -6.82 -3.64 1.13
CA VAL A 61 -5.45 -4.15 1.07
C VAL A 61 -5.26 -5.14 2.20
N ARG A 62 -4.30 -6.05 2.03
CA ARG A 62 -4.00 -7.05 3.04
C ARG A 62 -2.77 -6.61 3.81
N LEU A 63 -2.81 -6.76 5.12
CA LEU A 63 -1.62 -6.60 5.95
C LEU A 63 -0.77 -7.86 5.85
N HIS A 64 0.52 -7.67 5.75
CA HIS A 64 1.46 -8.79 5.70
C HIS A 64 1.76 -9.33 7.09
#